data_25dcdc33a0ddff58a6ce53f850677d7d
#
_entry.id   25dcdc33a0ddff58a6ce53f850677d7d
#
_cell.length_a   1.000
_cell.length_b   1.000
_cell.length_c   1.000
_cell.angle_alpha   90.00
_cell.angle_beta   90.00
_cell.angle_gamma   90.00
#
_symmetry.space_group_name_H-M   'P 1'
#
loop_
_entity.id
_entity.type
_entity.pdbx_description
1 polymer ?
#
loop_
_entity_poly.entity_id
_entity_poly.type
_entity_poly.pdbx_seq_one_letter_code
_entity_poly.pdbx_strand_id
1 'polypeptide(L)'
;MTNEDKMILDEYVDYCNRNNINIKSIGMAQLMIESSHATSELYTKHHNPFGIKYTENADYKATYKTTEFCDGKEIECNADFAGYYDLNGCFDDYKRITHADTIHDFATYLDYLNEIGYATNPAYIRLILDVINDYNLTEYDGVTINNDSLFDELDEIIEKLARKVINGDFGNGDDRKRALGGYYTIIQDRVNELLK
;
A
#
# COMPACT_ATOMS: atom_id res chain seq x y z
N MET A 1 -13.80 11.24 6.83
CA MET A 1 -12.81 10.90 7.88
C MET A 1 -13.52 10.89 9.22
N THR A 2 -13.44 9.78 9.95
CA THR A 2 -14.03 9.65 11.30
C THR A 2 -13.13 10.31 12.36
N ASN A 3 -13.61 10.42 13.61
CA ASN A 3 -12.75 10.90 14.70
C ASN A 3 -11.64 9.90 15.03
N GLU A 4 -11.94 8.60 14.92
CA GLU A 4 -11.00 7.51 15.11
C GLU A 4 -9.89 7.53 14.05
N ASP A 5 -10.26 7.72 12.77
CA ASP A 5 -9.27 7.92 11.70
C ASP A 5 -8.33 9.08 12.05
N LYS A 6 -8.91 10.22 12.43
CA LYS A 6 -8.11 11.42 12.71
C LYS A 6 -7.11 11.18 13.85
N MET A 7 -7.52 10.51 14.93
CA MET A 7 -6.64 10.24 16.05
C MET A 7 -5.44 9.39 15.63
N ILE A 8 -5.64 8.29 14.92
CA ILE A 8 -4.54 7.41 14.51
C ILE A 8 -3.65 8.07 13.45
N LEU A 9 -4.24 8.89 12.56
CA LEU A 9 -3.46 9.64 11.56
C LEU A 9 -2.60 10.72 12.21
N ASP A 10 -3.11 11.43 13.21
CA ASP A 10 -2.34 12.43 13.98
C ASP A 10 -1.13 11.74 14.68
N GLU A 11 -1.32 10.58 15.31
CA GLU A 11 -0.23 9.80 15.90
C GLU A 11 0.81 9.33 14.86
N TYR A 12 0.35 8.90 13.69
CA TYR A 12 1.24 8.50 12.59
C TYR A 12 2.03 9.69 12.04
N VAL A 13 1.39 10.84 11.85
CA VAL A 13 2.07 12.08 11.40
C VAL A 13 3.13 12.53 12.41
N ASP A 14 2.82 12.50 13.71
CA ASP A 14 3.78 12.81 14.77
C ASP A 14 4.96 11.83 14.78
N TYR A 15 4.69 10.54 14.56
CA TYR A 15 5.74 9.54 14.39
C TYR A 15 6.63 9.84 13.18
N CYS A 16 6.03 10.12 12.02
CA CYS A 16 6.74 10.46 10.78
C CYS A 16 7.65 11.67 10.95
N ASN A 17 7.15 12.73 11.61
CA ASN A 17 7.92 13.95 11.86
C ASN A 17 9.17 13.69 12.73
N ARG A 18 9.06 12.78 13.72
CA ARG A 18 10.19 12.40 14.59
C ARG A 18 11.19 11.48 13.89
N ASN A 19 10.78 10.79 12.82
CA ASN A 19 11.58 9.79 12.10
C ASN A 19 12.01 10.21 10.69
N ASN A 20 11.86 11.50 10.33
CA ASN A 20 12.23 12.07 9.03
C ASN A 20 11.53 11.39 7.84
N ILE A 21 10.31 10.90 8.03
CA ILE A 21 9.49 10.35 6.95
C ILE A 21 8.78 11.51 6.25
N ASN A 22 9.13 11.77 4.99
CA ASN A 22 8.63 12.90 4.23
C ASN A 22 7.32 12.58 3.50
N ILE A 23 7.21 11.38 2.91
CA ILE A 23 6.01 10.91 2.21
C ILE A 23 5.09 10.23 3.23
N LYS A 24 4.21 10.99 3.85
CA LYS A 24 3.27 10.53 4.87
C LYS A 24 1.96 10.03 4.28
N SER A 25 1.52 10.68 3.20
CA SER A 25 0.22 10.46 2.56
C SER A 25 -0.01 9.00 2.17
N ILE A 26 1.02 8.32 1.64
CA ILE A 26 0.92 6.91 1.27
C ILE A 26 0.67 6.04 2.50
N GLY A 27 1.48 6.19 3.57
CA GLY A 27 1.30 5.44 4.80
C GLY A 27 -0.03 5.75 5.50
N MET A 28 -0.49 7.01 5.45
CA MET A 28 -1.80 7.41 5.96
C MET A 28 -2.95 6.71 5.20
N ALA A 29 -2.88 6.67 3.86
CA ALA A 29 -3.85 5.98 3.04
C ALA A 29 -3.87 4.47 3.32
N GLN A 30 -2.70 3.83 3.40
CA GLN A 30 -2.58 2.42 3.76
C GLN A 30 -3.17 2.16 5.15
N LEU A 31 -2.86 3.00 6.12
CA LEU A 31 -3.39 2.89 7.48
C LEU A 31 -4.93 2.93 7.48
N MET A 32 -5.56 3.84 6.73
CA MET A 32 -7.02 3.91 6.63
C MET A 32 -7.60 2.65 5.96
N ILE A 33 -6.98 2.18 4.87
CA ILE A 33 -7.43 1.01 4.11
C ILE A 33 -7.32 -0.25 4.99
N GLU A 34 -6.14 -0.54 5.52
CA GLU A 34 -5.83 -1.78 6.23
C GLU A 34 -6.51 -1.86 7.60
N SER A 35 -6.67 -0.72 8.28
CA SER A 35 -7.37 -0.69 9.58
C SER A 35 -8.89 -0.69 9.45
N SER A 36 -9.44 -0.68 8.23
CA SER A 36 -10.87 -0.49 8.00
C SER A 36 -11.38 0.78 8.69
N HIS A 37 -10.72 1.89 8.46
CA HIS A 37 -11.02 3.17 9.12
C HIS A 37 -10.95 3.08 10.64
N ALA A 38 -9.85 2.57 11.14
CA ALA A 38 -9.55 2.40 12.57
C ALA A 38 -10.56 1.51 13.35
N THR A 39 -11.23 0.57 12.67
CA THR A 39 -12.21 -0.33 13.29
C THR A 39 -11.77 -1.79 13.33
N SER A 40 -10.69 -2.17 12.64
CA SER A 40 -10.26 -3.56 12.57
C SER A 40 -9.86 -4.13 13.94
N GLU A 41 -10.08 -5.43 14.15
CA GLU A 41 -9.65 -6.10 15.39
C GLU A 41 -8.12 -6.10 15.56
N LEU A 42 -7.37 -6.17 14.47
CA LEU A 42 -5.92 -6.10 14.51
C LEU A 42 -5.44 -4.75 15.07
N TYR A 43 -6.08 -3.66 14.66
CA TYR A 43 -5.78 -2.36 15.23
C TYR A 43 -6.23 -2.26 16.69
N THR A 44 -7.52 -2.49 16.96
CA THR A 44 -8.11 -2.18 18.27
C THR A 44 -7.62 -3.07 19.40
N LYS A 45 -7.21 -4.32 19.11
CA LYS A 45 -6.74 -5.29 20.10
C LYS A 45 -5.23 -5.48 20.11
N HIS A 46 -4.55 -5.24 18.99
CA HIS A 46 -3.14 -5.60 18.81
C HIS A 46 -2.26 -4.46 18.29
N HIS A 47 -2.77 -3.23 18.26
CA HIS A 47 -2.06 -2.04 17.75
C HIS A 47 -1.40 -2.27 16.38
N ASN A 48 -2.05 -3.07 15.51
CA ASN A 48 -1.57 -3.39 14.18
C ASN A 48 -2.52 -2.86 13.08
N PRO A 49 -2.55 -1.52 12.84
CA PRO A 49 -3.43 -0.93 11.84
C PRO A 49 -3.02 -1.23 10.39
N PHE A 50 -1.79 -1.66 10.15
CA PHE A 50 -1.29 -2.00 8.82
C PHE A 50 -1.48 -3.49 8.44
N GLY A 51 -2.04 -4.32 9.31
CA GLY A 51 -2.22 -5.73 9.02
C GLY A 51 -0.91 -6.51 8.83
N ILE A 52 0.18 -6.07 9.47
CA ILE A 52 1.50 -6.68 9.33
C ILE A 52 1.47 -8.13 9.80
N LYS A 53 1.96 -9.05 8.96
CA LYS A 53 2.12 -10.46 9.32
C LYS A 53 3.19 -10.62 10.40
N TYR A 54 3.05 -11.67 11.23
CA TYR A 54 3.99 -11.91 12.32
C TYR A 54 5.40 -12.15 11.82
N THR A 55 6.33 -11.47 12.43
CA THR A 55 7.77 -11.70 12.35
C THR A 55 8.38 -11.62 13.75
N GLU A 56 9.64 -12.00 13.89
CA GLU A 56 10.37 -11.92 15.19
C GLU A 56 10.60 -10.48 15.68
N ASN A 57 10.28 -9.48 14.87
CA ASN A 57 10.35 -8.06 15.25
C ASN A 57 9.10 -7.59 16.02
N ALA A 58 7.99 -8.32 15.93
CA ALA A 58 6.77 -8.01 16.69
C ALA A 58 6.90 -8.41 18.16
N ASP A 59 6.17 -7.72 19.03
CA ASP A 59 6.18 -8.03 20.47
C ASP A 59 5.55 -9.39 20.79
N TYR A 60 4.51 -9.75 20.03
CA TYR A 60 3.83 -11.05 20.15
C TYR A 60 3.07 -11.40 18.88
N LYS A 61 2.54 -12.61 18.84
CA LYS A 61 1.77 -13.17 17.73
C LYS A 61 0.28 -13.18 18.02
N ALA A 62 -0.53 -12.73 17.06
CA ALA A 62 -1.98 -12.81 17.05
C ALA A 62 -2.45 -13.66 15.86
N THR A 63 -3.22 -14.73 16.12
CA THR A 63 -3.69 -15.64 15.07
C THR A 63 -5.15 -15.37 14.75
N TYR A 64 -5.46 -15.11 13.48
CA TYR A 64 -6.81 -14.84 12.98
C TYR A 64 -7.16 -15.72 11.79
N LYS A 65 -8.46 -16.02 11.66
CA LYS A 65 -8.99 -16.52 10.40
C LYS A 65 -9.01 -15.40 9.39
N THR A 66 -8.48 -15.66 8.22
CA THR A 66 -8.44 -14.73 7.10
C THR A 66 -8.68 -15.46 5.79
N THR A 67 -8.98 -14.72 4.74
CA THR A 67 -9.05 -15.23 3.38
C THR A 67 -7.78 -14.80 2.64
N GLU A 68 -7.02 -15.75 2.17
CA GLU A 68 -5.82 -15.52 1.37
C GLU A 68 -6.09 -15.92 -0.09
N PHE A 69 -5.46 -15.22 -1.01
CA PHE A 69 -5.58 -15.52 -2.43
C PHE A 69 -4.40 -16.40 -2.88
N CYS A 70 -4.67 -17.70 -3.08
CA CYS A 70 -3.67 -18.68 -3.50
C CYS A 70 -4.09 -19.34 -4.80
N ASP A 71 -3.20 -19.35 -5.80
CA ASP A 71 -3.42 -19.99 -7.12
C ASP A 71 -4.74 -19.59 -7.82
N GLY A 72 -5.10 -18.28 -7.69
CA GLY A 72 -6.31 -17.74 -8.32
C GLY A 72 -7.61 -18.07 -7.57
N LYS A 73 -7.56 -18.53 -6.32
CA LYS A 73 -8.72 -18.84 -5.49
C LYS A 73 -8.59 -18.23 -4.09
N GLU A 74 -9.72 -17.82 -3.56
CA GLU A 74 -9.83 -17.43 -2.14
C GLU A 74 -9.87 -18.69 -1.28
N ILE A 75 -8.98 -18.76 -0.29
CA ILE A 75 -8.87 -19.87 0.67
C ILE A 75 -8.96 -19.30 2.08
N GLU A 76 -9.92 -19.79 2.86
CA GLU A 76 -9.94 -19.52 4.30
C GLU A 76 -8.77 -20.24 4.98
N CYS A 77 -7.95 -19.49 5.71
CA CYS A 77 -6.83 -20.04 6.48
C CYS A 77 -6.65 -19.30 7.80
N ASN A 78 -5.87 -19.89 8.70
CA ASN A 78 -5.38 -19.16 9.86
C ASN A 78 -4.07 -18.48 9.47
N ALA A 79 -3.99 -17.18 9.70
CA ALA A 79 -2.77 -16.42 9.51
C ALA A 79 -2.30 -15.79 10.83
N ASP A 80 -0.99 -15.74 10.98
CA ASP A 80 -0.34 -15.13 12.12
C ASP A 80 0.01 -13.66 11.78
N PHE A 81 -0.51 -12.74 12.58
CA PHE A 81 -0.27 -11.31 12.48
C PHE A 81 0.59 -10.82 13.63
N ALA A 82 1.31 -9.74 13.40
CA ALA A 82 2.07 -9.06 14.44
C ALA A 82 1.13 -8.39 15.45
N GLY A 83 1.48 -8.49 16.72
CA GLY A 83 0.88 -7.71 17.80
C GLY A 83 1.93 -6.83 18.46
N TYR A 84 1.55 -5.62 18.82
CA TYR A 84 2.43 -4.62 19.43
C TYR A 84 1.85 -4.12 20.74
N TYR A 85 2.72 -3.69 21.68
CA TYR A 85 2.28 -3.09 22.95
C TYR A 85 1.78 -1.67 22.77
N ASP A 86 2.24 -0.97 21.72
CA ASP A 86 1.77 0.35 21.31
C ASP A 86 1.89 0.56 19.80
N LEU A 87 1.36 1.70 19.31
CA LEU A 87 1.41 2.05 17.89
C LEU A 87 2.83 2.35 17.38
N ASN A 88 3.75 2.82 18.24
CA ASN A 88 5.11 3.10 17.78
C ASN A 88 5.82 1.81 17.38
N GLY A 89 5.62 0.70 18.07
CA GLY A 89 6.15 -0.61 17.67
C GLY A 89 5.68 -1.03 16.28
N CYS A 90 4.40 -0.82 15.98
CA CYS A 90 3.85 -1.08 14.65
C CYS A 90 4.44 -0.14 13.59
N PHE A 91 4.56 1.15 13.90
CA PHE A 91 5.10 2.14 12.97
C PHE A 91 6.59 1.92 12.69
N ASP A 92 7.37 1.48 13.69
CA ASP A 92 8.77 1.07 13.50
C ASP A 92 8.90 -0.13 12.56
N ASP A 93 8.03 -1.11 12.71
CA ASP A 93 8.02 -2.30 11.85
C ASP A 93 7.55 -1.96 10.43
N TYR A 94 6.50 -1.13 10.29
CA TYR A 94 6.05 -0.59 9.01
C TYR A 94 7.18 0.18 8.29
N LYS A 95 7.84 1.11 8.98
CA LYS A 95 8.98 1.87 8.45
C LYS A 95 10.09 0.94 7.95
N ARG A 96 10.44 -0.08 8.74
CA ARG A 96 11.46 -1.07 8.39
C ARG A 96 11.10 -1.87 7.13
N ILE A 97 9.82 -2.27 6.99
CA ILE A 97 9.34 -3.03 5.83
C ILE A 97 9.29 -2.17 4.57
N THR A 98 8.82 -0.93 4.71
CA THR A 98 8.53 -0.04 3.57
C THR A 98 9.68 0.90 3.22
N HIS A 99 10.74 0.97 4.04
CA HIS A 99 11.84 1.92 3.87
C HIS A 99 11.38 3.38 3.76
N ALA A 100 10.28 3.73 4.43
CA ALA A 100 9.63 5.03 4.34
C ALA A 100 10.53 6.22 4.75
N ASP A 101 11.53 5.96 5.59
CA ASP A 101 12.52 6.95 6.05
C ASP A 101 13.66 7.19 5.06
N THR A 102 13.78 6.39 4.01
CA THR A 102 14.86 6.49 3.01
C THR A 102 14.38 6.79 1.61
N ILE A 103 13.08 6.60 1.34
CA ILE A 103 12.47 6.91 0.04
C ILE A 103 11.76 8.26 0.15
N HIS A 104 12.22 9.24 -0.62
CA HIS A 104 11.75 10.62 -0.54
C HIS A 104 11.04 11.10 -1.80
N ASP A 105 10.86 10.22 -2.77
CA ASP A 105 10.11 10.45 -3.99
C ASP A 105 8.83 9.61 -4.00
N PHE A 106 7.71 10.23 -4.32
CA PHE A 106 6.39 9.61 -4.20
C PHE A 106 6.22 8.43 -5.17
N ALA A 107 6.58 8.61 -6.44
CA ALA A 107 6.47 7.54 -7.45
C ALA A 107 7.39 6.37 -7.12
N THR A 108 8.64 6.67 -6.71
CA THR A 108 9.60 5.65 -6.25
C THR A 108 9.05 4.86 -5.06
N TYR A 109 8.34 5.52 -4.14
CA TYR A 109 7.76 4.82 -2.98
C TYR A 109 6.62 3.89 -3.38
N LEU A 110 5.73 4.31 -4.29
CA LEU A 110 4.68 3.44 -4.82
C LEU A 110 5.26 2.23 -5.56
N ASP A 111 6.28 2.44 -6.40
CA ASP A 111 6.96 1.36 -7.12
C ASP A 111 7.58 0.36 -6.14
N TYR A 112 8.26 0.84 -5.10
CA TYR A 112 8.86 -0.01 -4.09
C TYR A 112 7.81 -0.86 -3.33
N LEU A 113 6.68 -0.26 -2.93
CA LEU A 113 5.59 -1.01 -2.29
C LEU A 113 5.03 -2.13 -3.17
N ASN A 114 5.00 -1.89 -4.48
CA ASN A 114 4.61 -2.92 -5.44
C ASN A 114 5.67 -4.02 -5.57
N GLU A 115 6.95 -3.67 -5.62
CA GLU A 115 8.08 -4.62 -5.72
C GLU A 115 8.15 -5.57 -4.52
N ILE A 116 7.97 -5.05 -3.30
CA ILE A 116 8.00 -5.87 -2.09
C ILE A 116 6.72 -6.71 -1.88
N GLY A 117 5.71 -6.53 -2.74
CA GLY A 117 4.45 -7.25 -2.65
C GLY A 117 3.66 -6.91 -1.40
N TYR A 118 3.72 -5.66 -0.93
CA TYR A 118 3.01 -5.22 0.27
C TYR A 118 1.51 -5.49 0.17
N ALA A 119 0.95 -5.37 -1.04
CA ALA A 119 -0.39 -5.82 -1.33
C ALA A 119 -0.45 -6.53 -2.69
N THR A 120 -1.09 -7.68 -2.71
CA THR A 120 -1.22 -8.51 -3.91
C THR A 120 -2.41 -8.10 -4.80
N ASN A 121 -3.25 -7.17 -4.34
CA ASN A 121 -4.39 -6.67 -5.11
C ASN A 121 -3.92 -5.70 -6.21
N PRO A 122 -4.14 -6.01 -7.49
CA PRO A 122 -3.72 -5.16 -8.62
C PRO A 122 -4.31 -3.74 -8.59
N ALA A 123 -5.48 -3.57 -7.96
CA ALA A 123 -6.13 -2.26 -7.82
C ALA A 123 -5.63 -1.47 -6.59
N TYR A 124 -4.69 -2.01 -5.82
CA TYR A 124 -4.30 -1.43 -4.53
C TYR A 124 -3.65 -0.06 -4.67
N ILE A 125 -2.76 0.11 -5.65
CA ILE A 125 -2.14 1.41 -5.91
C ILE A 125 -3.20 2.47 -6.24
N ARG A 126 -4.18 2.09 -7.08
CA ARG A 126 -5.29 3.00 -7.40
C ARG A 126 -6.09 3.36 -6.16
N LEU A 127 -6.39 2.37 -5.30
CA LEU A 127 -7.10 2.59 -4.05
C LEU A 127 -6.34 3.54 -3.12
N ILE A 128 -5.01 3.39 -3.00
CA ILE A 128 -4.15 4.33 -2.25
C ILE A 128 -4.32 5.75 -2.79
N LEU A 129 -4.22 5.94 -4.11
CA LEU A 129 -4.32 7.24 -4.73
C LEU A 129 -5.71 7.86 -4.57
N ASP A 130 -6.78 7.07 -4.71
CA ASP A 130 -8.15 7.53 -4.49
C ASP A 130 -8.33 8.02 -3.04
N VAL A 131 -7.83 7.28 -2.04
CA VAL A 131 -7.88 7.70 -0.63
C VAL A 131 -7.04 8.97 -0.39
N ILE A 132 -5.83 9.05 -0.97
CA ILE A 132 -5.00 10.26 -0.86
C ILE A 132 -5.74 11.47 -1.39
N ASN A 133 -6.37 11.35 -2.54
CA ASN A 133 -7.12 12.43 -3.17
C ASN A 133 -8.39 12.80 -2.39
N ASP A 134 -9.21 11.82 -2.01
CA ASP A 134 -10.48 12.03 -1.32
C ASP A 134 -10.32 12.74 0.03
N TYR A 135 -9.19 12.50 0.71
CA TYR A 135 -8.87 13.08 2.02
C TYR A 135 -7.78 14.14 1.99
N ASN A 136 -7.30 14.52 0.80
CA ASN A 136 -6.26 15.55 0.59
C ASN A 136 -4.99 15.29 1.41
N LEU A 137 -4.55 14.04 1.49
CA LEU A 137 -3.48 13.62 2.39
C LEU A 137 -2.10 14.16 2.02
N THR A 138 -1.89 14.60 0.79
CA THR A 138 -0.62 15.22 0.36
C THR A 138 -0.27 16.50 1.09
N GLU A 139 -1.25 17.17 1.73
CA GLU A 139 -0.99 18.33 2.58
C GLU A 139 -0.04 18.02 3.74
N TYR A 140 0.03 16.75 4.17
CA TYR A 140 0.89 16.30 5.26
C TYR A 140 2.33 16.03 4.83
N ASP A 141 2.61 15.90 3.53
CA ASP A 141 3.94 15.53 3.02
C ASP A 141 4.96 16.68 3.06
N GLY A 142 4.49 17.91 3.29
CA GLY A 142 5.37 19.10 3.29
C GLY A 142 5.91 19.46 1.91
N VAL A 143 5.45 18.78 0.86
CA VAL A 143 5.69 19.09 -0.54
C VAL A 143 4.34 19.30 -1.21
N THR A 144 4.23 20.33 -2.05
CA THR A 144 3.01 20.53 -2.83
C THR A 144 3.01 19.51 -3.96
N ILE A 145 2.39 18.35 -3.70
CA ILE A 145 2.10 17.39 -4.75
C ILE A 145 0.77 17.85 -5.37
N ASN A 146 0.78 18.17 -6.64
CA ASN A 146 -0.45 18.43 -7.35
C ASN A 146 -1.12 17.08 -7.61
N ASN A 147 -2.26 16.83 -6.95
CA ASN A 147 -2.99 15.56 -7.08
C ASN A 147 -3.32 15.24 -8.55
N ASP A 148 -3.68 16.24 -9.35
CA ASP A 148 -3.94 16.05 -10.78
C ASP A 148 -2.69 15.52 -11.49
N SER A 149 -1.48 16.00 -11.14
CA SER A 149 -0.24 15.51 -11.74
C SER A 149 0.12 14.08 -11.34
N LEU A 150 -0.28 13.61 -10.15
CA LEU A 150 -0.03 12.22 -9.75
C LEU A 150 -0.86 11.21 -10.54
N PHE A 151 -2.12 11.55 -10.83
CA PHE A 151 -2.96 10.71 -11.68
C PHE A 151 -2.47 10.72 -13.13
N ASP A 152 -2.06 11.90 -13.64
CA ASP A 152 -1.47 12.02 -14.96
C ASP A 152 -0.17 11.22 -15.08
N GLU A 153 0.73 11.29 -14.10
CA GLU A 153 1.97 10.48 -14.06
C GLU A 153 1.68 8.98 -14.01
N LEU A 154 0.70 8.55 -13.21
CA LEU A 154 0.29 7.16 -13.16
C LEU A 154 -0.29 6.69 -14.51
N ASP A 155 -1.15 7.49 -15.13
CA ASP A 155 -1.75 7.19 -16.43
C ASP A 155 -0.66 7.12 -17.51
N GLU A 156 0.36 7.98 -17.47
CA GLU A 156 1.52 7.91 -18.37
C GLU A 156 2.35 6.63 -18.15
N ILE A 157 2.56 6.22 -16.91
CA ILE A 157 3.25 4.96 -16.57
C ILE A 157 2.46 3.76 -17.11
N ILE A 158 1.15 3.73 -16.85
CA ILE A 158 0.25 2.68 -17.35
C ILE A 158 0.27 2.60 -18.87
N GLU A 159 0.16 3.74 -19.54
CA GLU A 159 0.22 3.82 -21.02
C GLU A 159 1.55 3.29 -21.56
N LYS A 160 2.66 3.71 -20.97
CA LYS A 160 4.02 3.28 -21.36
C LYS A 160 4.21 1.78 -21.17
N LEU A 161 3.77 1.24 -20.04
CA LEU A 161 3.87 -0.19 -19.75
C LEU A 161 2.92 -1.01 -20.64
N ALA A 162 1.71 -0.53 -20.91
CA ALA A 162 0.77 -1.17 -21.84
C ALA A 162 1.37 -1.29 -23.26
N ARG A 163 2.01 -0.23 -23.76
CA ARG A 163 2.70 -0.27 -25.05
C ARG A 163 3.88 -1.24 -25.07
N LYS A 164 4.64 -1.34 -23.98
CA LYS A 164 5.70 -2.35 -23.83
C LYS A 164 5.14 -3.79 -23.84
N VAL A 165 3.98 -4.01 -23.21
CA VAL A 165 3.27 -5.30 -23.29
C VAL A 165 2.89 -5.65 -24.73
N ILE A 166 2.33 -4.70 -25.47
CA ILE A 166 1.95 -4.87 -26.87
C ILE A 166 3.18 -5.21 -27.72
N ASN A 167 4.34 -4.60 -27.44
CA ASN A 167 5.60 -4.87 -28.12
C ASN A 167 6.24 -6.22 -27.72
N GLY A 168 5.71 -6.91 -26.70
CA GLY A 168 6.20 -8.22 -26.27
C GLY A 168 7.29 -8.21 -25.21
N ASP A 169 7.65 -7.04 -24.66
CA ASP A 169 8.77 -6.87 -23.72
C ASP A 169 8.60 -7.68 -22.42
N PHE A 170 7.38 -8.00 -22.04
CA PHE A 170 7.05 -8.74 -20.82
C PHE A 170 6.65 -10.22 -21.05
N GLY A 171 6.85 -10.74 -22.27
CA GLY A 171 6.45 -12.10 -22.59
C GLY A 171 4.93 -12.32 -22.58
N ASN A 172 4.48 -13.54 -22.29
CA ASN A 172 3.07 -13.93 -22.31
C ASN A 172 2.68 -14.70 -21.03
N GLY A 173 1.37 -14.70 -20.73
CA GLY A 173 0.79 -15.50 -19.65
C GLY A 173 1.40 -15.19 -18.28
N ASP A 174 1.90 -16.23 -17.59
CA ASP A 174 2.42 -16.09 -16.24
C ASP A 174 3.75 -15.34 -16.14
N ASP A 175 4.55 -15.33 -17.22
CA ASP A 175 5.78 -14.52 -17.27
C ASP A 175 5.43 -13.02 -17.22
N ARG A 176 4.42 -12.62 -18.00
CA ARG A 176 3.90 -11.25 -17.97
C ARG A 176 3.33 -10.87 -16.61
N LYS A 177 2.54 -11.78 -16.00
CA LYS A 177 1.99 -11.54 -14.67
C LYS A 177 3.08 -11.32 -13.62
N ARG A 178 4.13 -12.15 -13.65
CA ARG A 178 5.28 -12.00 -12.74
C ARG A 178 6.05 -10.70 -12.96
N ALA A 179 6.27 -10.33 -14.22
CA ALA A 179 7.02 -9.13 -14.57
C ALA A 179 6.29 -7.83 -14.24
N LEU A 180 4.96 -7.81 -14.34
CA LEU A 180 4.15 -6.63 -14.05
C LEU A 180 3.65 -6.56 -12.60
N GLY A 181 3.75 -7.67 -11.86
CA GLY A 181 3.35 -7.72 -10.45
C GLY A 181 1.94 -7.16 -10.22
N GLY A 182 1.79 -6.29 -9.24
CA GLY A 182 0.53 -5.63 -8.91
C GLY A 182 -0.07 -4.74 -10.00
N TYR A 183 0.72 -4.30 -10.97
CA TYR A 183 0.22 -3.52 -12.11
C TYR A 183 -0.40 -4.38 -13.23
N TYR A 184 -0.31 -5.72 -13.16
CA TYR A 184 -0.72 -6.59 -14.27
C TYR A 184 -2.14 -6.31 -14.77
N THR A 185 -3.11 -6.23 -13.87
CA THR A 185 -4.54 -6.08 -14.25
C THR A 185 -4.79 -4.73 -14.92
N ILE A 186 -4.36 -3.63 -14.30
CA ILE A 186 -4.58 -2.29 -14.84
C ILE A 186 -3.87 -2.08 -16.18
N ILE A 187 -2.65 -2.63 -16.32
CA ILE A 187 -1.91 -2.56 -17.57
C ILE A 187 -2.57 -3.45 -18.63
N GLN A 188 -3.04 -4.65 -18.27
CA GLN A 188 -3.71 -5.54 -19.22
C GLN A 188 -5.05 -4.96 -19.68
N ASP A 189 -5.80 -4.30 -18.81
CA ASP A 189 -7.02 -3.58 -19.17
C ASP A 189 -6.71 -2.46 -20.17
N ARG A 190 -5.65 -1.69 -19.93
CA ARG A 190 -5.20 -0.65 -20.87
C ARG A 190 -4.74 -1.22 -22.20
N VAL A 191 -4.03 -2.36 -22.21
CA VAL A 191 -3.67 -3.10 -23.44
C VAL A 191 -4.92 -3.49 -24.22
N ASN A 192 -5.95 -4.02 -23.54
CA ASN A 192 -7.19 -4.41 -24.17
C ASN A 192 -7.96 -3.21 -24.76
N GLU A 193 -7.84 -2.03 -24.16
CA GLU A 193 -8.39 -0.78 -24.71
C GLU A 193 -7.64 -0.32 -25.97
N LEU A 194 -6.30 -0.38 -25.93
CA LEU A 194 -5.45 0.06 -27.04
C LEU A 194 -5.53 -0.86 -28.28
N LEU A 195 -6.01 -2.09 -28.12
CA LEU A 195 -6.14 -3.08 -29.19
C LEU A 195 -7.57 -3.15 -29.79
N LYS A 196 -8.53 -2.36 -29.29
CA LYS A 196 -9.89 -2.24 -29.85
C LYS A 196 -9.93 -1.29 -31.01
#